data_b51a6048845c3fe16da7bfe24d791490
#
_entry.id   b51a6048845c3fe16da7bfe24d791490
#
_cell.length_a   1.000
_cell.length_b   1.000
_cell.length_c   1.000
_cell.angle_alpha   90.00
_cell.angle_beta   90.00
_cell.angle_gamma   90.00
#
_symmetry.space_group_name_H-M   'P 1'
#
loop_
_entity.id
_entity.type
_entity.pdbx_description
1 polymer ?
#
loop_
_entity_poly.entity_id
_entity_poly.type
_entity_poly.pdbx_seq_one_letter_code
_entity_poly.pdbx_strand_id
1 'polypeptide(L)'
;MWPRLHLEDVLVITHYVGVLLIGIGASMAVPLAVAVTLGEWGPALDYLAGAGVACAAGAAMMHAKPTKLVVTHSQALAITALSWVAASLAASVPLALSGHYISFLDAVFDALSGLTTTGLTLVTDLDHMAHSHNMWRHLTQLIGGQGIVVAALSLAVGLRSGAFSLYVAEGRDERILPNVLHTARFIWFVTVVYIGLGTLMLLGVNSYLGMDTVRAGLHAFWASIATYDTGGFAPQSMNAAYYHSVLFEAGTMFLMVAGFLNFSLHAQVWRGDRAELWRSLEVRTLVVSVFGLSILAAIGLSASRLFNTPLSVIRTGMYHVVSAQSAGHQTFYPEQWTLDVSTTTFFAVMLAMAFGGAVSSTAGGIKALRLGLTLKAIGQAVRSAVFPRSAAVVTRYYHLGKKILTPEIASAVTLTFALYVTVYVAGGLVGAAYGYYAPAALFESISATANSGPSTGITAPDMPLGLKLVYMFQMWAGRLEFIAVLAIVMQIAASAAAVLKKK
;
A
#
# COMPACT_ATOMS: atom_id res chain seq x y z
N MET A 1 -27.81 -17.37 -1.95
CA MET A 1 -26.91 -18.24 -1.17
C MET A 1 -25.48 -17.92 -1.57
N TRP A 2 -24.57 -17.76 -0.61
CA TRP A 2 -23.16 -17.57 -0.91
C TRP A 2 -22.57 -18.85 -1.53
N PRO A 3 -21.66 -18.77 -2.52
CA PRO A 3 -21.02 -19.93 -3.10
C PRO A 3 -20.16 -20.63 -2.03
N ARG A 4 -20.30 -21.94 -1.94
CA ARG A 4 -19.52 -22.80 -1.04
C ARG A 4 -18.22 -23.17 -1.72
N LEU A 5 -17.16 -23.31 -0.93
CA LEU A 5 -15.89 -23.86 -1.41
C LEU A 5 -16.05 -25.38 -1.60
N HIS A 6 -15.85 -25.85 -2.82
CA HIS A 6 -15.72 -27.26 -3.13
C HIS A 6 -14.25 -27.70 -3.09
N LEU A 7 -13.99 -29.00 -3.04
CA LEU A 7 -12.61 -29.51 -2.99
C LEU A 7 -11.76 -29.02 -4.16
N GLU A 8 -12.34 -28.98 -5.36
CA GLU A 8 -11.66 -28.46 -6.57
C GLU A 8 -11.29 -26.97 -6.41
N ASP A 9 -12.13 -26.15 -5.79
CA ASP A 9 -11.80 -24.74 -5.52
C ASP A 9 -10.59 -24.63 -4.59
N VAL A 10 -10.56 -25.45 -3.52
CA VAL A 10 -9.43 -25.49 -2.58
C VAL A 10 -8.15 -25.93 -3.29
N LEU A 11 -8.20 -26.94 -4.15
CA LEU A 11 -7.04 -27.42 -4.92
C LEU A 11 -6.50 -26.33 -5.86
N VAL A 12 -7.39 -25.61 -6.59
CA VAL A 12 -7.01 -24.49 -7.46
C VAL A 12 -6.36 -23.36 -6.63
N ILE A 13 -7.00 -22.95 -5.55
CA ILE A 13 -6.49 -21.89 -4.68
C ILE A 13 -5.11 -22.28 -4.14
N THR A 14 -4.97 -23.47 -3.57
CA THR A 14 -3.70 -23.97 -3.00
C THR A 14 -2.61 -23.99 -4.06
N HIS A 15 -2.88 -24.49 -5.26
CA HIS A 15 -1.90 -24.53 -6.34
C HIS A 15 -1.35 -23.13 -6.69
N TYR A 16 -2.25 -22.13 -6.90
CA TYR A 16 -1.82 -20.79 -7.28
C TYR A 16 -1.13 -20.03 -6.15
N VAL A 17 -1.55 -20.20 -4.88
CA VAL A 17 -0.81 -19.68 -3.73
C VAL A 17 0.58 -20.29 -3.67
N GLY A 18 0.73 -21.60 -3.95
CA GLY A 18 2.03 -22.26 -4.03
C GLY A 18 2.95 -21.66 -5.09
N VAL A 19 2.44 -21.35 -6.28
CA VAL A 19 3.21 -20.65 -7.33
C VAL A 19 3.73 -19.29 -6.84
N LEU A 20 2.88 -18.52 -6.16
CA LEU A 20 3.25 -17.20 -5.62
C LEU A 20 4.32 -17.32 -4.53
N LEU A 21 4.24 -18.32 -3.66
CA LEU A 21 5.27 -18.56 -2.63
C LEU A 21 6.64 -18.89 -3.22
N ILE A 22 6.71 -19.65 -4.33
CA ILE A 22 7.98 -19.87 -5.05
C ILE A 22 8.52 -18.55 -5.58
N GLY A 23 7.67 -17.65 -6.07
CA GLY A 23 8.07 -16.33 -6.51
C GLY A 23 8.67 -15.49 -5.37
N ILE A 24 8.07 -15.51 -4.18
CA ILE A 24 8.61 -14.86 -2.97
C ILE A 24 9.97 -15.48 -2.58
N GLY A 25 10.08 -16.81 -2.56
CA GLY A 25 11.35 -17.49 -2.28
C GLY A 25 12.45 -17.12 -3.29
N ALA A 26 12.13 -17.08 -4.58
CA ALA A 26 13.05 -16.68 -5.63
C ALA A 26 13.51 -15.22 -5.50
N SER A 27 12.63 -14.30 -5.07
CA SER A 27 12.98 -12.90 -4.87
C SER A 27 13.97 -12.67 -3.73
N MET A 28 14.09 -13.60 -2.77
CA MET A 28 15.10 -13.57 -1.71
C MET A 28 16.54 -13.75 -2.23
N ALA A 29 16.72 -14.16 -3.48
CA ALA A 29 18.04 -14.20 -4.11
C ALA A 29 18.69 -12.80 -4.20
N VAL A 30 17.92 -11.72 -4.26
CA VAL A 30 18.44 -10.35 -4.32
C VAL A 30 19.09 -9.94 -2.98
N PRO A 31 18.41 -9.98 -1.82
CA PRO A 31 19.06 -9.69 -0.54
C PRO A 31 20.17 -10.70 -0.20
N LEU A 32 20.06 -11.97 -0.62
CA LEU A 32 21.14 -12.94 -0.50
C LEU A 32 22.40 -12.48 -1.26
N ALA A 33 22.26 -12.00 -2.49
CA ALA A 33 23.37 -11.46 -3.27
C ALA A 33 23.99 -10.23 -2.58
N VAL A 34 23.18 -9.33 -2.02
CA VAL A 34 23.68 -8.19 -1.22
C VAL A 34 24.43 -8.68 0.01
N ALA A 35 23.88 -9.65 0.76
CA ALA A 35 24.54 -10.21 1.93
C ALA A 35 25.92 -10.80 1.60
N VAL A 36 26.00 -11.59 0.54
CA VAL A 36 27.28 -12.20 0.09
C VAL A 36 28.29 -11.13 -0.36
N THR A 37 27.85 -10.12 -1.12
CA THR A 37 28.75 -9.07 -1.63
C THR A 37 29.29 -8.16 -0.54
N LEU A 38 28.52 -7.95 0.54
CA LEU A 38 28.91 -7.13 1.68
C LEU A 38 29.54 -7.94 2.83
N GLY A 39 29.67 -9.29 2.69
CA GLY A 39 30.22 -10.14 3.71
C GLY A 39 29.31 -10.38 4.93
N GLU A 40 28.01 -10.14 4.79
CA GLU A 40 26.99 -10.35 5.82
C GLU A 40 26.57 -11.83 5.88
N TRP A 41 27.48 -12.74 6.36
CA TRP A 41 27.26 -14.19 6.29
C TRP A 41 26.09 -14.72 7.13
N GLY A 42 25.79 -14.09 8.29
CA GLY A 42 24.61 -14.43 9.10
C GLY A 42 23.32 -14.20 8.33
N PRO A 43 23.04 -12.96 7.85
CA PRO A 43 21.93 -12.65 6.96
C PRO A 43 21.87 -13.51 5.70
N ALA A 44 23.01 -13.89 5.10
CA ALA A 44 23.01 -14.78 3.93
C ALA A 44 22.37 -16.15 4.25
N LEU A 45 22.66 -16.72 5.43
CA LEU A 45 22.02 -17.96 5.90
C LEU A 45 20.52 -17.77 6.17
N ASP A 46 20.12 -16.62 6.70
CA ASP A 46 18.71 -16.30 6.93
C ASP A 46 17.91 -16.28 5.61
N TYR A 47 18.50 -15.73 4.53
CA TYR A 47 17.87 -15.74 3.20
C TYR A 47 17.86 -17.11 2.54
N LEU A 48 18.90 -17.93 2.74
CA LEU A 48 18.88 -19.32 2.27
C LEU A 48 17.78 -20.12 2.97
N ALA A 49 17.65 -19.95 4.31
CA ALA A 49 16.61 -20.61 5.09
C ALA A 49 15.21 -20.13 4.66
N GLY A 50 15.01 -18.82 4.55
CA GLY A 50 13.74 -18.22 4.12
C GLY A 50 13.33 -18.66 2.73
N ALA A 51 14.24 -18.62 1.75
CA ALA A 51 14.01 -19.08 0.39
C ALA A 51 13.70 -20.59 0.36
N GLY A 52 14.43 -21.39 1.14
CA GLY A 52 14.20 -22.83 1.28
C GLY A 52 12.79 -23.14 1.80
N VAL A 53 12.36 -22.47 2.89
CA VAL A 53 11.03 -22.60 3.46
C VAL A 53 9.95 -22.19 2.47
N ALA A 54 10.07 -21.01 1.83
CA ALA A 54 9.12 -20.50 0.87
C ALA A 54 8.96 -21.42 -0.35
N CYS A 55 10.10 -21.87 -0.93
CA CYS A 55 10.10 -22.77 -2.08
C CYS A 55 9.57 -24.16 -1.74
N ALA A 56 9.94 -24.73 -0.58
CA ALA A 56 9.45 -26.04 -0.13
C ALA A 56 7.93 -26.01 0.13
N ALA A 57 7.44 -24.99 0.84
CA ALA A 57 6.00 -24.79 1.05
C ALA A 57 5.25 -24.59 -0.26
N GLY A 58 5.79 -23.76 -1.15
CA GLY A 58 5.20 -23.52 -2.48
C GLY A 58 5.16 -24.78 -3.33
N ALA A 59 6.26 -25.55 -3.36
CA ALA A 59 6.32 -26.84 -4.09
C ALA A 59 5.33 -27.85 -3.51
N ALA A 60 5.23 -27.97 -2.19
CA ALA A 60 4.25 -28.84 -1.53
C ALA A 60 2.81 -28.43 -1.91
N MET A 61 2.49 -27.15 -1.91
CA MET A 61 1.17 -26.65 -2.30
C MET A 61 0.88 -26.89 -3.79
N MET A 62 1.87 -26.80 -4.67
CA MET A 62 1.71 -27.11 -6.11
C MET A 62 1.45 -28.58 -6.41
N HIS A 63 1.76 -29.51 -5.47
CA HIS A 63 1.35 -30.91 -5.60
C HIS A 63 -0.16 -31.11 -5.50
N ALA A 64 -0.91 -30.14 -4.98
CA ALA A 64 -2.35 -30.07 -5.15
C ALA A 64 -2.68 -29.92 -6.64
N LYS A 65 -3.04 -31.02 -7.31
CA LYS A 65 -3.30 -31.07 -8.76
C LYS A 65 -4.80 -30.88 -9.01
N PRO A 66 -5.25 -29.66 -9.35
CA PRO A 66 -6.64 -29.46 -9.78
C PRO A 66 -6.87 -30.11 -11.15
N THR A 67 -8.09 -30.57 -11.40
CA THR A 67 -8.45 -31.17 -12.70
C THR A 67 -8.45 -30.14 -13.82
N LYS A 68 -8.72 -28.87 -13.51
CA LYS A 68 -8.70 -27.74 -14.47
C LYS A 68 -8.00 -26.54 -13.86
N LEU A 69 -7.04 -25.97 -14.61
CA LEU A 69 -6.34 -24.73 -14.25
C LEU A 69 -7.08 -23.47 -14.75
N VAL A 70 -8.41 -23.48 -14.70
CA VAL A 70 -9.23 -22.32 -15.07
C VAL A 70 -9.67 -21.64 -13.78
N VAL A 71 -9.26 -20.39 -13.59
CA VAL A 71 -9.58 -19.61 -12.39
C VAL A 71 -10.91 -18.88 -12.58
N THR A 72 -11.89 -19.16 -11.75
CA THR A 72 -13.15 -18.43 -11.69
C THR A 72 -12.96 -17.11 -10.92
N HIS A 73 -13.89 -16.15 -11.06
CA HIS A 73 -13.83 -14.88 -10.34
C HIS A 73 -13.81 -15.07 -8.81
N SER A 74 -14.61 -15.99 -8.30
CA SER A 74 -14.66 -16.33 -6.87
C SER A 74 -13.33 -16.91 -6.36
N GLN A 75 -12.72 -17.82 -7.11
CA GLN A 75 -11.40 -18.38 -6.80
C GLN A 75 -10.31 -17.29 -6.88
N ALA A 76 -10.39 -16.36 -7.85
CA ALA A 76 -9.45 -15.26 -7.98
C ALA A 76 -9.43 -14.37 -6.73
N LEU A 77 -10.60 -14.01 -6.19
CA LEU A 77 -10.70 -13.24 -4.93
C LEU A 77 -10.06 -14.00 -3.76
N ALA A 78 -10.31 -15.32 -3.65
CA ALA A 78 -9.74 -16.14 -2.59
C ALA A 78 -8.22 -16.32 -2.75
N ILE A 79 -7.71 -16.56 -3.96
CA ILE A 79 -6.28 -16.64 -4.25
C ILE A 79 -5.61 -15.32 -3.87
N THR A 80 -6.15 -14.20 -4.31
CA THR A 80 -5.60 -12.89 -3.99
C THR A 80 -5.55 -12.68 -2.48
N ALA A 81 -6.67 -12.84 -1.77
CA ALA A 81 -6.71 -12.61 -0.32
C ALA A 81 -5.71 -13.50 0.46
N LEU A 82 -5.69 -14.81 0.16
CA LEU A 82 -4.83 -15.77 0.85
C LEU A 82 -3.35 -15.63 0.48
N SER A 83 -3.05 -15.20 -0.74
CA SER A 83 -1.66 -14.98 -1.18
C SER A 83 -0.94 -13.92 -0.37
N TRP A 84 -1.63 -12.84 0.02
CA TRP A 84 -1.05 -11.79 0.87
C TRP A 84 -0.65 -12.34 2.24
N VAL A 85 -1.50 -13.15 2.86
CA VAL A 85 -1.21 -13.78 4.15
C VAL A 85 -0.06 -14.78 4.02
N ALA A 86 -0.12 -15.68 3.03
CA ALA A 86 0.92 -16.69 2.81
C ALA A 86 2.27 -16.06 2.46
N ALA A 87 2.28 -15.02 1.61
CA ALA A 87 3.49 -14.29 1.25
C ALA A 87 4.09 -13.57 2.46
N SER A 88 3.27 -12.96 3.34
CA SER A 88 3.76 -12.31 4.55
C SER A 88 4.41 -13.31 5.52
N LEU A 89 3.80 -14.49 5.70
CA LEU A 89 4.37 -15.56 6.52
C LEU A 89 5.72 -16.05 5.95
N ALA A 90 5.82 -16.23 4.65
CA ALA A 90 7.07 -16.66 4.02
C ALA A 90 8.15 -15.55 4.06
N ALA A 91 7.75 -14.30 3.77
CA ALA A 91 8.65 -13.14 3.77
C ALA A 91 9.19 -12.80 5.16
N SER A 92 8.47 -13.16 6.22
CA SER A 92 8.89 -12.91 7.60
C SER A 92 9.99 -13.84 8.11
N VAL A 93 10.23 -14.99 7.48
CA VAL A 93 11.21 -15.97 7.97
C VAL A 93 12.61 -15.37 8.11
N PRO A 94 13.22 -14.76 7.07
CA PRO A 94 14.55 -14.14 7.22
C PRO A 94 14.53 -12.95 8.18
N LEU A 95 13.42 -12.21 8.29
CA LEU A 95 13.29 -11.10 9.24
C LEU A 95 13.26 -11.63 10.70
N ALA A 96 12.53 -12.70 10.97
CA ALA A 96 12.46 -13.29 12.30
C ALA A 96 13.83 -13.84 12.76
N LEU A 97 14.67 -14.34 11.83
CA LEU A 97 16.01 -14.82 12.11
C LEU A 97 17.04 -13.69 12.34
N SER A 98 16.73 -12.46 11.87
CA SER A 98 17.63 -11.30 11.94
C SER A 98 17.95 -10.83 13.37
N GLY A 99 17.18 -11.22 14.37
CA GLY A 99 17.33 -10.76 15.76
C GLY A 99 16.81 -9.33 16.05
N HIS A 100 16.22 -8.64 15.06
CA HIS A 100 15.70 -7.28 15.22
C HIS A 100 14.20 -7.21 15.57
N TYR A 101 13.57 -8.33 15.89
CA TYR A 101 12.16 -8.43 16.25
C TYR A 101 12.00 -9.20 17.58
N ILE A 102 11.10 -8.75 18.46
CA ILE A 102 10.84 -9.41 19.74
C ILE A 102 10.18 -10.78 19.55
N SER A 103 9.31 -10.91 18.53
CA SER A 103 8.58 -12.15 18.26
C SER A 103 8.45 -12.43 16.77
N PHE A 104 8.13 -13.69 16.45
CA PHE A 104 7.81 -14.06 15.04
C PHE A 104 6.63 -13.25 14.49
N LEU A 105 5.63 -12.96 15.33
CA LEU A 105 4.49 -12.13 14.91
C LEU A 105 4.91 -10.72 14.51
N ASP A 106 5.93 -10.14 15.17
CA ASP A 106 6.43 -8.80 14.84
C ASP A 106 7.13 -8.80 13.47
N ALA A 107 7.86 -9.86 13.15
CA ALA A 107 8.41 -10.06 11.82
C ALA A 107 7.32 -10.26 10.75
N VAL A 108 6.24 -10.98 11.07
CA VAL A 108 5.07 -11.12 10.17
C VAL A 108 4.37 -9.77 9.97
N PHE A 109 4.22 -8.98 11.03
CA PHE A 109 3.66 -7.62 10.96
C PHE A 109 4.47 -6.75 9.99
N ASP A 110 5.80 -6.73 10.14
CA ASP A 110 6.69 -5.94 9.30
C ASP A 110 6.67 -6.43 7.83
N ALA A 111 6.71 -7.75 7.60
CA ALA A 111 6.59 -8.34 6.27
C ALA A 111 5.23 -8.02 5.62
N LEU A 112 4.13 -8.07 6.37
CA LEU A 112 2.81 -7.68 5.90
C LEU A 112 2.76 -6.19 5.60
N SER A 113 3.29 -5.35 6.49
CA SER A 113 3.39 -3.90 6.30
C SER A 113 4.20 -3.56 5.05
N GLY A 114 5.31 -4.24 4.81
CA GLY A 114 6.10 -4.09 3.59
C GLY A 114 5.31 -4.47 2.34
N LEU A 115 4.77 -5.68 2.30
CA LEU A 115 3.99 -6.17 1.17
C LEU A 115 2.73 -5.31 0.91
N THR A 116 1.99 -4.91 1.93
CA THR A 116 0.83 -4.02 1.77
C THR A 116 1.20 -2.56 1.50
N THR A 117 2.50 -2.25 1.42
CA THR A 117 3.04 -0.90 1.26
C THR A 117 2.50 0.08 2.31
N THR A 118 2.37 -0.38 3.56
CA THR A 118 1.86 0.44 4.67
C THR A 118 2.96 1.28 5.31
N GLY A 119 4.13 0.68 5.62
CA GLY A 119 5.27 1.40 6.20
C GLY A 119 5.32 1.43 7.73
N LEU A 120 4.32 0.90 8.43
CA LEU A 120 4.38 0.70 9.88
C LEU A 120 5.36 -0.41 10.21
N THR A 121 6.17 -0.25 11.28
CA THR A 121 7.25 -1.20 11.59
C THR A 121 7.33 -1.49 13.10
N LEU A 122 7.72 -2.72 13.43
CA LEU A 122 7.98 -3.19 14.80
C LEU A 122 9.46 -3.58 14.99
N VAL A 123 10.34 -3.06 14.16
CA VAL A 123 11.79 -3.26 14.29
C VAL A 123 12.28 -2.60 15.60
N THR A 124 13.06 -3.33 16.40
CA THR A 124 13.61 -2.83 17.67
C THR A 124 14.82 -1.93 17.48
N ASP A 125 15.68 -2.24 16.52
CA ASP A 125 16.90 -1.47 16.20
C ASP A 125 17.07 -1.44 14.68
N LEU A 126 16.57 -0.39 14.05
CA LEU A 126 16.63 -0.22 12.60
C LEU A 126 18.00 0.31 12.14
N ASP A 127 18.64 1.12 12.97
CA ASP A 127 19.85 1.84 12.60
C ASP A 127 21.07 0.92 12.49
N HIS A 128 21.06 -0.23 13.19
CA HIS A 128 22.08 -1.27 13.13
C HIS A 128 21.67 -2.52 12.32
N MET A 129 20.53 -2.45 11.63
CA MET A 129 20.07 -3.56 10.80
C MET A 129 21.00 -3.77 9.60
N ALA A 130 21.32 -5.04 9.30
CA ALA A 130 22.14 -5.41 8.14
C ALA A 130 21.55 -4.85 6.82
N HIS A 131 22.43 -4.47 5.89
CA HIS A 131 22.00 -3.89 4.61
C HIS A 131 21.12 -4.85 3.80
N SER A 132 21.40 -6.14 3.87
CA SER A 132 20.60 -7.18 3.21
C SER A 132 19.18 -7.27 3.79
N HIS A 133 18.99 -7.12 5.12
CA HIS A 133 17.67 -7.07 5.73
C HIS A 133 16.90 -5.80 5.35
N ASN A 134 17.58 -4.63 5.32
CA ASN A 134 16.98 -3.42 4.78
C ASN A 134 16.62 -3.56 3.29
N MET A 135 17.48 -4.23 2.49
CA MET A 135 17.17 -4.55 1.09
C MET A 135 15.87 -5.36 0.99
N TRP A 136 15.70 -6.39 1.82
CA TRP A 136 14.50 -7.23 1.81
C TRP A 136 13.24 -6.44 2.18
N ARG A 137 13.30 -5.63 3.24
CA ARG A 137 12.18 -4.77 3.65
C ARG A 137 11.70 -3.89 2.48
N HIS A 138 12.62 -3.24 1.77
CA HIS A 138 12.27 -2.39 0.62
C HIS A 138 11.83 -3.22 -0.60
N LEU A 139 12.39 -4.41 -0.83
CA LEU A 139 11.92 -5.31 -1.89
C LEU A 139 10.51 -5.84 -1.63
N THR A 140 10.13 -6.09 -0.38
CA THR A 140 8.72 -6.43 -0.08
C THR A 140 7.77 -5.30 -0.48
N GLN A 141 8.19 -4.03 -0.31
CA GLN A 141 7.41 -2.88 -0.79
C GLN A 141 7.34 -2.83 -2.33
N LEU A 142 8.46 -3.10 -3.02
CA LEU A 142 8.47 -3.18 -4.48
C LEU A 142 7.52 -4.26 -5.00
N ILE A 143 7.56 -5.46 -4.42
CA ILE A 143 6.67 -6.58 -4.80
C ILE A 143 5.21 -6.20 -4.51
N GLY A 144 4.94 -5.63 -3.35
CA GLY A 144 3.61 -5.25 -2.90
C GLY A 144 3.03 -4.05 -3.65
N GLY A 145 3.84 -3.03 -3.95
CA GLY A 145 3.44 -1.84 -4.70
C GLY A 145 2.99 -2.17 -6.12
N GLN A 146 3.70 -3.11 -6.77
CA GLN A 146 3.28 -3.61 -8.08
C GLN A 146 2.07 -4.55 -7.99
N GLY A 147 1.78 -5.09 -6.82
CA GLY A 147 0.80 -6.13 -6.59
C GLY A 147 1.40 -7.52 -6.76
N ILE A 148 1.17 -8.38 -5.77
CA ILE A 148 1.71 -9.75 -5.76
C ILE A 148 1.26 -10.52 -7.01
N VAL A 149 0.00 -10.35 -7.40
CA VAL A 149 -0.57 -11.01 -8.60
C VAL A 149 0.05 -10.47 -9.88
N VAL A 150 0.25 -9.15 -10.00
CA VAL A 150 0.88 -8.54 -11.18
C VAL A 150 2.34 -8.98 -11.29
N ALA A 151 3.06 -9.05 -10.17
CA ALA A 151 4.43 -9.57 -10.13
C ALA A 151 4.49 -11.02 -10.62
N ALA A 152 3.60 -11.88 -10.11
CA ALA A 152 3.53 -13.27 -10.53
C ALA A 152 3.12 -13.47 -12.00
N LEU A 153 2.14 -12.69 -12.47
CA LEU A 153 1.74 -12.71 -13.89
C LEU A 153 2.86 -12.30 -14.84
N SER A 154 3.75 -11.40 -14.40
CA SER A 154 4.88 -10.97 -15.19
C SER A 154 5.96 -12.03 -15.33
N LEU A 155 6.14 -12.86 -14.31
CA LEU A 155 7.16 -13.91 -14.24
C LEU A 155 6.69 -15.27 -14.79
N ALA A 156 5.38 -15.55 -14.68
CA ALA A 156 4.85 -16.88 -14.98
C ALA A 156 4.34 -17.00 -16.44
N VAL A 157 5.06 -17.72 -17.27
CA VAL A 157 4.74 -18.02 -18.68
C VAL A 157 3.47 -18.88 -18.84
N GLY A 158 2.87 -19.39 -17.75
CA GLY A 158 1.75 -20.34 -17.76
C GLY A 158 0.37 -19.82 -17.34
N LEU A 159 0.27 -18.63 -16.74
CA LEU A 159 -0.96 -18.09 -16.15
C LEU A 159 -1.89 -17.41 -17.19
N ARG A 160 -2.19 -18.08 -18.32
CA ARG A 160 -3.02 -17.50 -19.38
C ARG A 160 -4.51 -17.47 -19.05
N SER A 161 -5.00 -18.48 -18.30
CA SER A 161 -6.41 -18.61 -17.93
C SER A 161 -6.69 -17.95 -16.56
N GLY A 162 -7.62 -17.00 -16.52
CA GLY A 162 -7.99 -16.30 -15.28
C GLY A 162 -7.10 -15.12 -14.89
N ALA A 163 -6.04 -14.81 -15.64
CA ALA A 163 -5.13 -13.69 -15.38
C ALA A 163 -5.86 -12.34 -15.18
N PHE A 164 -6.91 -12.08 -15.96
CA PHE A 164 -7.71 -10.87 -15.83
C PHE A 164 -8.53 -10.86 -14.52
N SER A 165 -9.12 -12.01 -14.15
CA SER A 165 -9.88 -12.10 -12.90
C SER A 165 -8.99 -11.89 -11.67
N LEU A 166 -7.74 -12.38 -11.69
CA LEU A 166 -6.75 -12.14 -10.63
C LEU A 166 -6.33 -10.67 -10.58
N TYR A 167 -6.12 -10.04 -11.73
CA TYR A 167 -5.78 -8.62 -11.83
C TYR A 167 -6.87 -7.72 -11.24
N VAL A 168 -8.14 -8.00 -11.58
CA VAL A 168 -9.31 -7.28 -11.05
C VAL A 168 -9.50 -7.56 -9.55
N ALA A 169 -9.25 -8.80 -9.09
CA ALA A 169 -9.35 -9.17 -7.68
C ALA A 169 -8.37 -8.41 -6.77
N GLU A 170 -7.28 -7.89 -7.34
CA GLU A 170 -6.30 -7.04 -6.65
C GLU A 170 -6.70 -5.55 -6.63
N GLY A 171 -7.95 -5.21 -6.98
CA GLY A 171 -8.46 -3.84 -7.00
C GLY A 171 -8.05 -3.02 -8.25
N ARG A 172 -7.61 -3.68 -9.31
CA ARG A 172 -7.15 -3.05 -10.55
C ARG A 172 -8.16 -3.25 -11.67
N ASP A 173 -9.18 -2.41 -11.73
CA ASP A 173 -10.28 -2.54 -12.72
C ASP A 173 -9.93 -1.99 -14.12
N GLU A 174 -8.87 -1.20 -14.25
CA GLU A 174 -8.54 -0.50 -15.48
C GLU A 174 -7.67 -1.32 -16.42
N ARG A 175 -8.16 -1.54 -17.63
CA ARG A 175 -7.36 -2.12 -18.73
C ARG A 175 -6.47 -1.06 -19.35
N ILE A 176 -5.21 -0.98 -18.93
CA ILE A 176 -4.20 -0.06 -19.51
C ILE A 176 -3.89 -0.46 -20.96
N LEU A 177 -3.79 -1.76 -21.22
CA LEU A 177 -3.55 -2.37 -22.52
C LEU A 177 -4.54 -3.52 -22.76
N PRO A 178 -4.80 -3.92 -24.02
CA PRO A 178 -5.75 -5.00 -24.35
C PRO A 178 -5.41 -6.33 -23.68
N ASN A 179 -4.14 -6.59 -23.39
CA ASN A 179 -3.65 -7.82 -22.77
C ASN A 179 -3.11 -7.53 -21.36
N VAL A 180 -3.54 -8.30 -20.36
CA VAL A 180 -3.13 -8.16 -18.95
C VAL A 180 -1.61 -8.34 -18.77
N LEU A 181 -0.99 -9.26 -19.53
CA LEU A 181 0.46 -9.44 -19.47
C LEU A 181 1.22 -8.22 -20.01
N HIS A 182 0.72 -7.58 -21.06
CA HIS A 182 1.31 -6.33 -21.56
C HIS A 182 1.10 -5.19 -20.56
N THR A 183 -0.05 -5.14 -19.90
CA THR A 183 -0.33 -4.20 -18.82
C THR A 183 0.65 -4.39 -17.67
N ALA A 184 0.87 -5.62 -17.20
CA ALA A 184 1.81 -5.93 -16.14
C ALA A 184 3.26 -5.52 -16.51
N ARG A 185 3.71 -5.85 -17.73
CA ARG A 185 5.03 -5.43 -18.23
C ARG A 185 5.17 -3.91 -18.33
N PHE A 186 4.12 -3.21 -18.73
CA PHE A 186 4.12 -1.75 -18.78
C PHE A 186 4.23 -1.15 -17.37
N ILE A 187 3.50 -1.66 -16.39
CA ILE A 187 3.60 -1.24 -14.99
C ILE A 187 5.04 -1.39 -14.48
N TRP A 188 5.65 -2.57 -14.70
CA TRP A 188 7.06 -2.80 -14.34
C TRP A 188 8.02 -1.86 -15.06
N PHE A 189 7.80 -1.58 -16.34
CA PHE A 189 8.64 -0.66 -17.09
C PHE A 189 8.59 0.76 -16.50
N VAL A 190 7.39 1.27 -16.19
CA VAL A 190 7.22 2.59 -15.55
C VAL A 190 7.93 2.62 -14.20
N THR A 191 7.74 1.57 -13.39
CA THR A 191 8.36 1.43 -12.06
C THR A 191 9.89 1.46 -12.14
N VAL A 192 10.49 0.64 -13.01
CA VAL A 192 11.95 0.58 -13.18
C VAL A 192 12.50 1.92 -13.62
N VAL A 193 11.81 2.64 -14.53
CA VAL A 193 12.22 3.97 -14.96
C VAL A 193 12.22 4.96 -13.81
N TYR A 194 11.13 5.06 -13.03
CA TYR A 194 11.06 6.02 -11.93
C TYR A 194 11.98 5.67 -10.77
N ILE A 195 12.11 4.39 -10.40
CA ILE A 195 13.06 3.96 -9.37
C ILE A 195 14.49 4.21 -9.83
N GLY A 196 14.83 3.92 -11.09
CA GLY A 196 16.15 4.18 -11.63
C GLY A 196 16.50 5.67 -11.64
N LEU A 197 15.60 6.52 -12.14
CA LEU A 197 15.78 7.99 -12.11
C LEU A 197 15.87 8.50 -10.66
N GLY A 198 15.01 8.03 -9.78
CA GLY A 198 15.01 8.39 -8.38
C GLY A 198 16.31 8.00 -7.69
N THR A 199 16.80 6.78 -7.94
CA THR A 199 18.07 6.30 -7.40
C THR A 199 19.24 7.19 -7.83
N LEU A 200 19.31 7.54 -9.11
CA LEU A 200 20.37 8.43 -9.62
C LEU A 200 20.28 9.83 -9.00
N MET A 201 19.08 10.38 -8.90
CA MET A 201 18.85 11.69 -8.29
C MET A 201 19.21 11.70 -6.81
N LEU A 202 18.72 10.73 -6.02
CA LEU A 202 18.97 10.65 -4.58
C LEU A 202 20.43 10.24 -4.27
N LEU A 203 21.08 9.44 -5.14
CA LEU A 203 22.52 9.18 -5.06
C LEU A 203 23.32 10.48 -5.14
N GLY A 204 22.98 11.37 -6.10
CA GLY A 204 23.61 12.67 -6.20
C GLY A 204 23.40 13.53 -4.94
N VAL A 205 22.20 13.53 -4.39
CA VAL A 205 21.89 14.24 -3.14
C VAL A 205 22.68 13.66 -1.95
N ASN A 206 22.65 12.34 -1.76
CA ASN A 206 23.32 11.67 -0.64
C ASN A 206 24.85 11.86 -0.71
N SER A 207 25.43 11.81 -1.93
CA SER A 207 26.86 12.08 -2.15
C SER A 207 27.20 13.54 -1.84
N TYR A 208 26.33 14.49 -2.22
CA TYR A 208 26.49 15.91 -1.85
C TYR A 208 26.45 16.14 -0.34
N LEU A 209 25.65 15.34 0.38
CA LEU A 209 25.59 15.38 1.85
C LEU A 209 26.80 14.72 2.53
N GLY A 210 27.76 14.18 1.75
CA GLY A 210 29.00 13.58 2.28
C GLY A 210 28.85 12.12 2.74
N MET A 211 27.77 11.43 2.32
CA MET A 211 27.58 10.02 2.64
C MET A 211 28.55 9.15 1.84
N ASP A 212 29.09 8.08 2.46
CA ASP A 212 29.92 7.09 1.76
C ASP A 212 29.22 6.50 0.55
N THR A 213 29.97 6.23 -0.52
CA THR A 213 29.42 5.89 -1.85
C THR A 213 28.51 4.66 -1.81
N VAL A 214 28.90 3.59 -1.10
CA VAL A 214 28.09 2.37 -1.01
C VAL A 214 26.80 2.65 -0.24
N ARG A 215 26.93 3.30 0.91
CA ARG A 215 25.78 3.71 1.74
C ARG A 215 24.87 4.69 1.01
N ALA A 216 25.44 5.67 0.32
CA ALA A 216 24.68 6.63 -0.50
C ALA A 216 23.86 5.92 -1.58
N GLY A 217 24.45 4.93 -2.27
CA GLY A 217 23.76 4.15 -3.30
C GLY A 217 22.64 3.28 -2.75
N LEU A 218 22.88 2.56 -1.65
CA LEU A 218 21.86 1.72 -1.02
C LEU A 218 20.70 2.55 -0.49
N HIS A 219 20.97 3.65 0.24
CA HIS A 219 19.94 4.56 0.74
C HIS A 219 19.15 5.21 -0.40
N ALA A 220 19.81 5.61 -1.49
CA ALA A 220 19.13 6.17 -2.67
C ALA A 220 18.19 5.16 -3.31
N PHE A 221 18.63 3.91 -3.46
CA PHE A 221 17.81 2.85 -4.04
C PHE A 221 16.61 2.49 -3.15
N TRP A 222 16.83 2.29 -1.86
CA TRP A 222 15.78 1.97 -0.90
C TRP A 222 14.75 3.10 -0.77
N ALA A 223 15.21 4.34 -0.62
CA ALA A 223 14.33 5.49 -0.57
C ALA A 223 13.52 5.66 -1.88
N SER A 224 14.12 5.38 -3.03
CA SER A 224 13.42 5.45 -4.32
C SER A 224 12.32 4.38 -4.43
N ILE A 225 12.58 3.16 -3.97
CA ILE A 225 11.54 2.12 -3.88
C ILE A 225 10.43 2.57 -2.92
N ALA A 226 10.79 2.90 -1.67
CA ALA A 226 9.81 3.21 -0.64
C ALA A 226 8.93 4.41 -1.00
N THR A 227 9.48 5.41 -1.70
CA THR A 227 8.74 6.59 -2.11
C THR A 227 7.89 6.37 -3.36
N TYR A 228 8.42 5.71 -4.38
CA TYR A 228 7.67 5.46 -5.62
C TYR A 228 6.59 4.39 -5.43
N ASP A 229 6.91 3.30 -4.74
CA ASP A 229 5.93 2.24 -4.43
C ASP A 229 5.02 2.60 -3.26
N THR A 230 5.13 3.84 -2.76
CA THR A 230 4.31 4.40 -1.69
C THR A 230 4.28 3.52 -0.43
N GLY A 231 5.44 2.99 -0.07
CA GLY A 231 5.57 1.98 0.98
C GLY A 231 6.00 2.50 2.36
N GLY A 232 6.74 3.62 2.42
CA GLY A 232 7.06 4.34 3.64
C GLY A 232 8.17 3.78 4.53
N PHE A 233 8.73 2.62 4.23
CA PHE A 233 9.91 2.16 4.97
C PHE A 233 11.10 3.09 4.75
N ALA A 234 11.88 3.28 5.79
CA ALA A 234 13.13 4.01 5.74
C ALA A 234 14.28 3.12 6.23
N PRO A 235 15.51 3.38 5.77
CA PRO A 235 16.68 2.64 6.24
C PRO A 235 17.17 3.06 7.62
N GLN A 236 16.60 4.16 8.19
CA GLN A 236 16.99 4.73 9.48
C GLN A 236 15.75 5.06 10.32
N SER A 237 15.87 4.95 11.63
CA SER A 237 14.78 5.20 12.59
C SER A 237 14.18 6.60 12.49
N MET A 238 15.02 7.61 12.19
CA MET A 238 14.61 8.99 11.98
C MET A 238 13.84 9.23 10.66
N ASN A 239 13.66 8.22 9.83
CA ASN A 239 12.98 8.31 8.54
C ASN A 239 13.58 9.42 7.64
N ALA A 240 12.75 10.26 6.98
CA ALA A 240 13.22 11.34 6.12
C ALA A 240 13.98 12.44 6.89
N ALA A 241 13.70 12.60 8.19
CA ALA A 241 14.42 13.53 9.06
C ALA A 241 15.93 13.25 9.12
N TYR A 242 16.37 11.99 8.98
CA TYR A 242 17.77 11.58 8.99
C TYR A 242 18.65 12.38 8.01
N TYR A 243 18.12 12.73 6.86
CA TYR A 243 18.91 13.38 5.80
C TYR A 243 19.06 14.90 5.98
N HIS A 244 18.26 15.53 6.80
CA HIS A 244 18.27 16.99 7.06
C HIS A 244 18.38 17.84 5.77
N SER A 245 17.77 17.41 4.66
CA SER A 245 18.00 17.98 3.34
C SER A 245 16.72 18.31 2.59
N VAL A 246 16.57 19.59 2.21
CA VAL A 246 15.48 20.06 1.34
C VAL A 246 15.52 19.37 -0.03
N LEU A 247 16.71 19.08 -0.55
CA LEU A 247 16.87 18.40 -1.84
C LEU A 247 16.38 16.95 -1.76
N PHE A 248 16.65 16.28 -0.62
CA PHE A 248 16.13 14.91 -0.38
C PHE A 248 14.60 14.92 -0.27
N GLU A 249 14.02 15.84 0.48
CA GLU A 249 12.58 16.00 0.60
C GLU A 249 11.93 16.29 -0.76
N ALA A 250 12.50 17.19 -1.57
CA ALA A 250 11.98 17.53 -2.89
C ALA A 250 12.06 16.33 -3.85
N GLY A 251 13.16 15.59 -3.82
CA GLY A 251 13.37 14.40 -4.64
C GLY A 251 12.40 13.28 -4.28
N THR A 252 12.26 12.98 -2.99
CA THR A 252 11.29 11.97 -2.52
C THR A 252 9.85 12.39 -2.79
N MET A 253 9.50 13.67 -2.62
CA MET A 253 8.16 14.19 -2.94
C MET A 253 7.83 14.06 -4.44
N PHE A 254 8.81 14.28 -5.34
CA PHE A 254 8.62 14.03 -6.77
C PHE A 254 8.28 12.55 -7.04
N LEU A 255 9.01 11.62 -6.42
CA LEU A 255 8.74 10.19 -6.56
C LEU A 255 7.39 9.78 -5.95
N MET A 256 7.01 10.33 -4.79
CA MET A 256 5.70 10.13 -4.18
C MET A 256 4.57 10.54 -5.12
N VAL A 257 4.70 11.74 -5.73
CA VAL A 257 3.71 12.23 -6.70
C VAL A 257 3.63 11.30 -7.91
N ALA A 258 4.75 10.83 -8.43
CA ALA A 258 4.77 9.86 -9.53
C ALA A 258 4.11 8.53 -9.14
N GLY A 259 4.37 8.01 -7.94
CA GLY A 259 3.86 6.73 -7.46
C GLY A 259 2.37 6.73 -7.14
N PHE A 260 1.82 7.82 -6.60
CA PHE A 260 0.40 7.88 -6.30
C PHE A 260 -0.49 8.21 -7.50
N LEU A 261 0.08 8.56 -8.67
CA LEU A 261 -0.67 8.74 -9.90
C LEU A 261 -1.05 7.40 -10.54
N ASN A 262 -2.15 7.40 -11.26
CA ASN A 262 -2.68 6.24 -11.98
C ASN A 262 -1.73 5.77 -13.09
N PHE A 263 -1.44 4.46 -13.19
CA PHE A 263 -0.62 3.90 -14.27
C PHE A 263 -1.23 4.15 -15.67
N SER A 264 -2.57 4.19 -15.78
CA SER A 264 -3.25 4.54 -17.04
C SER A 264 -2.96 5.98 -17.46
N LEU A 265 -2.82 6.90 -16.49
CA LEU A 265 -2.45 8.29 -16.73
C LEU A 265 -1.01 8.39 -17.26
N HIS A 266 -0.06 7.65 -16.64
CA HIS A 266 1.31 7.57 -17.16
C HIS A 266 1.32 7.09 -18.63
N ALA A 267 0.53 6.04 -18.94
CA ALA A 267 0.43 5.52 -20.30
C ALA A 267 -0.08 6.57 -21.30
N GLN A 268 -1.08 7.36 -20.91
CA GLN A 268 -1.66 8.39 -21.79
C GLN A 268 -0.72 9.57 -22.00
N VAL A 269 -0.11 10.07 -20.92
CA VAL A 269 0.87 11.18 -20.99
C VAL A 269 2.06 10.80 -21.87
N TRP A 270 2.57 9.56 -21.73
CA TRP A 270 3.70 9.08 -22.56
C TRP A 270 3.31 8.87 -24.02
N ARG A 271 2.03 8.61 -24.31
CA ARG A 271 1.51 8.57 -25.69
C ARG A 271 1.17 9.94 -26.27
N GLY A 272 1.38 11.03 -25.49
CA GLY A 272 1.17 12.41 -25.92
C GLY A 272 -0.16 13.03 -25.54
N ASP A 273 -1.11 12.29 -24.95
CA ASP A 273 -2.37 12.88 -24.45
C ASP A 273 -2.17 13.49 -23.04
N ARG A 274 -1.57 14.69 -23.06
CA ARG A 274 -1.35 15.48 -21.82
C ARG A 274 -2.62 16.15 -21.31
N ALA A 275 -3.69 16.21 -22.13
CA ALA A 275 -4.95 16.84 -21.74
C ALA A 275 -5.68 16.04 -20.64
N GLU A 276 -5.41 14.72 -20.53
CA GLU A 276 -5.92 13.87 -19.47
C GLU A 276 -5.54 14.38 -18.07
N LEU A 277 -4.33 14.93 -17.89
CA LEU A 277 -3.88 15.52 -16.63
C LEU A 277 -4.84 16.60 -16.09
N TRP A 278 -5.45 17.38 -16.96
CA TRP A 278 -6.32 18.49 -16.56
C TRP A 278 -7.80 18.16 -16.62
N ARG A 279 -8.21 17.16 -17.42
CA ARG A 279 -9.61 16.78 -17.61
C ARG A 279 -10.08 15.76 -16.60
N SER A 280 -9.19 14.87 -16.14
CA SER A 280 -9.53 13.78 -15.21
C SER A 280 -10.08 14.29 -13.88
N LEU A 281 -11.26 13.79 -13.50
CA LEU A 281 -11.83 14.04 -12.16
C LEU A 281 -10.88 13.61 -11.06
N GLU A 282 -10.20 12.48 -11.25
CA GLU A 282 -9.26 11.92 -10.28
C GLU A 282 -8.10 12.88 -10.01
N VAL A 283 -7.42 13.34 -11.07
CA VAL A 283 -6.29 14.27 -10.93
C VAL A 283 -6.73 15.58 -10.28
N ARG A 284 -7.89 16.12 -10.68
CA ARG A 284 -8.44 17.33 -10.05
C ARG A 284 -8.71 17.13 -8.56
N THR A 285 -9.25 15.97 -8.17
CA THR A 285 -9.52 15.65 -6.77
C THR A 285 -8.21 15.54 -5.98
N LEU A 286 -7.17 14.87 -6.55
CA LEU A 286 -5.83 14.81 -5.96
C LEU A 286 -5.23 16.21 -5.76
N VAL A 287 -5.23 17.04 -6.80
CA VAL A 287 -4.69 18.40 -6.73
C VAL A 287 -5.41 19.21 -5.64
N VAL A 288 -6.75 19.20 -5.64
CA VAL A 288 -7.54 19.93 -4.64
C VAL A 288 -7.29 19.41 -3.23
N SER A 289 -7.20 18.08 -3.03
CA SER A 289 -6.92 17.50 -1.71
C SER A 289 -5.49 17.83 -1.23
N VAL A 290 -4.47 17.65 -2.08
CA VAL A 290 -3.08 17.97 -1.73
C VAL A 290 -2.95 19.45 -1.36
N PHE A 291 -3.37 20.36 -2.23
CA PHE A 291 -3.20 21.80 -1.97
C PHE A 291 -4.08 22.29 -0.81
N GLY A 292 -5.36 21.86 -0.74
CA GLY A 292 -6.26 22.27 0.33
C GLY A 292 -5.78 21.81 1.70
N LEU A 293 -5.38 20.54 1.82
CA LEU A 293 -4.87 19.99 3.07
C LEU A 293 -3.47 20.54 3.43
N SER A 294 -2.62 20.84 2.42
CA SER A 294 -1.32 21.49 2.66
C SER A 294 -1.48 22.90 3.21
N ILE A 295 -2.45 23.67 2.72
CA ILE A 295 -2.77 24.99 3.29
C ILE A 295 -3.26 24.84 4.74
N LEU A 296 -4.15 23.88 5.00
CA LEU A 296 -4.66 23.62 6.35
C LEU A 296 -3.53 23.18 7.29
N ALA A 297 -2.64 22.31 6.85
CA ALA A 297 -1.46 21.87 7.60
C ALA A 297 -0.50 23.04 7.88
N ALA A 298 -0.26 23.90 6.88
CA ALA A 298 0.60 25.09 7.06
C ALA A 298 0.02 26.10 8.07
N ILE A 299 -1.30 26.35 8.02
CA ILE A 299 -1.99 27.18 9.02
C ILE A 299 -1.78 26.61 10.42
N GLY A 300 -1.96 25.30 10.60
CA GLY A 300 -1.74 24.66 11.88
C GLY A 300 -0.28 24.74 12.35
N LEU A 301 0.68 24.45 11.46
CA LEU A 301 2.13 24.54 11.79
C LEU A 301 2.57 25.95 12.12
N SER A 302 1.98 26.99 11.51
CA SER A 302 2.29 28.38 11.87
C SER A 302 1.89 28.72 13.31
N ALA A 303 0.86 28.06 13.83
CA ALA A 303 0.43 28.22 15.23
C ALA A 303 1.28 27.42 16.23
N SER A 304 1.94 26.34 15.80
CA SER A 304 2.73 25.46 16.68
C SER A 304 4.10 26.03 17.11
N ARG A 305 4.56 27.11 16.47
CA ARG A 305 5.88 27.75 16.70
C ARG A 305 7.10 26.82 16.52
N LEU A 306 6.92 25.66 15.87
CA LEU A 306 8.01 24.73 15.56
C LEU A 306 8.98 25.27 14.50
N PHE A 307 8.54 26.23 13.70
CA PHE A 307 9.29 26.76 12.57
C PHE A 307 9.36 28.28 12.60
N ASN A 308 10.54 28.81 12.29
CA ASN A 308 10.81 30.25 12.34
C ASN A 308 10.56 30.99 11.04
N THR A 309 10.34 30.27 9.93
CA THR A 309 10.15 30.86 8.61
C THR A 309 8.88 30.36 7.91
N PRO A 310 8.14 31.23 7.20
CA PRO A 310 6.98 30.80 6.43
C PRO A 310 7.30 29.70 5.41
N LEU A 311 8.50 29.74 4.82
CA LEU A 311 8.92 28.74 3.84
C LEU A 311 9.06 27.34 4.47
N SER A 312 9.62 27.23 5.69
CA SER A 312 9.73 25.94 6.39
C SER A 312 8.36 25.38 6.76
N VAL A 313 7.42 26.24 7.17
CA VAL A 313 6.03 25.87 7.47
C VAL A 313 5.34 25.28 6.23
N ILE A 314 5.41 25.98 5.11
CA ILE A 314 4.77 25.53 3.85
C ILE A 314 5.41 24.21 3.36
N ARG A 315 6.76 24.16 3.35
CA ARG A 315 7.52 22.98 2.94
C ARG A 315 7.13 21.75 3.75
N THR A 316 7.20 21.86 5.07
CA THR A 316 6.90 20.74 5.96
C THR A 316 5.44 20.33 5.91
N GLY A 317 4.50 21.27 5.86
CA GLY A 317 3.08 21.00 5.70
C GLY A 317 2.77 20.28 4.41
N MET A 318 3.34 20.73 3.28
CA MET A 318 3.15 20.09 1.98
C MET A 318 3.80 18.71 1.92
N TYR A 319 5.02 18.54 2.46
CA TYR A 319 5.72 17.27 2.50
C TYR A 319 4.88 16.21 3.24
N HIS A 320 4.39 16.53 4.44
CA HIS A 320 3.59 15.57 5.21
C HIS A 320 2.25 15.24 4.58
N VAL A 321 1.58 16.19 3.92
CA VAL A 321 0.33 15.92 3.23
C VAL A 321 0.54 15.04 2.00
N VAL A 322 1.54 15.32 1.16
CA VAL A 322 1.89 14.48 0.00
C VAL A 322 2.31 13.09 0.47
N SER A 323 3.15 13.03 1.51
CA SER A 323 3.62 11.78 2.10
C SER A 323 2.46 10.96 2.68
N ALA A 324 1.55 11.58 3.42
CA ALA A 324 0.39 10.92 4.00
C ALA A 324 -0.59 10.36 2.96
N GLN A 325 -0.72 11.01 1.80
CA GLN A 325 -1.51 10.48 0.66
C GLN A 325 -0.78 9.39 -0.12
N SER A 326 0.50 9.13 0.17
CA SER A 326 1.33 8.22 -0.62
C SER A 326 2.18 7.28 0.24
N ALA A 327 3.39 7.69 0.59
CA ALA A 327 4.46 6.83 1.07
C ALA A 327 4.64 6.81 2.59
N GLY A 328 4.01 7.72 3.34
CA GLY A 328 4.11 7.73 4.80
C GLY A 328 5.44 8.15 5.39
N HIS A 329 6.36 8.72 4.61
CA HIS A 329 7.62 9.26 5.14
C HIS A 329 7.38 10.45 6.05
N GLN A 330 8.14 10.55 7.14
CA GLN A 330 8.00 11.56 8.17
C GLN A 330 9.29 12.36 8.37
N THR A 331 9.16 13.65 8.61
CA THR A 331 10.23 14.52 9.10
C THR A 331 10.04 14.90 10.56
N PHE A 332 8.99 14.42 11.20
CA PHE A 332 8.72 14.49 12.63
C PHE A 332 9.00 13.15 13.30
N TYR A 333 9.45 13.20 14.55
CA TYR A 333 9.44 12.02 15.41
C TYR A 333 8.00 11.62 15.76
N PRO A 334 7.73 10.32 15.99
CA PRO A 334 6.37 9.87 16.28
C PRO A 334 5.68 10.63 17.42
N GLU A 335 6.40 10.93 18.51
CA GLU A 335 5.85 11.63 19.68
C GLU A 335 5.49 13.10 19.39
N GLN A 336 6.19 13.74 18.45
CA GLN A 336 5.92 15.14 18.09
C GLN A 336 4.53 15.35 17.50
N TRP A 337 3.91 14.33 16.91
CA TRP A 337 2.56 14.42 16.38
C TRP A 337 1.53 14.77 17.46
N THR A 338 1.71 14.28 18.67
CA THR A 338 0.78 14.51 19.79
C THR A 338 1.21 15.60 20.72
N LEU A 339 2.52 15.91 20.80
CA LEU A 339 3.07 16.88 21.74
C LEU A 339 3.26 18.27 21.13
N ASP A 340 3.80 18.34 19.92
CA ASP A 340 4.30 19.58 19.33
C ASP A 340 3.47 20.07 18.15
N VAL A 341 2.86 19.16 17.39
CA VAL A 341 2.09 19.49 16.18
C VAL A 341 0.68 19.95 16.56
N SER A 342 0.23 21.05 15.96
CA SER A 342 -1.12 21.55 16.24
C SER A 342 -2.21 20.54 15.80
N THR A 343 -3.33 20.57 16.51
CA THR A 343 -4.51 19.74 16.19
C THR A 343 -4.97 19.90 14.74
N THR A 344 -4.88 21.13 14.19
CA THR A 344 -5.28 21.41 12.79
C THR A 344 -4.39 20.65 11.79
N THR A 345 -3.06 20.68 11.98
CA THR A 345 -2.12 19.92 11.13
C THR A 345 -2.32 18.42 11.30
N PHE A 346 -2.49 17.97 12.54
CA PHE A 346 -2.75 16.57 12.86
C PHE A 346 -3.97 16.03 12.08
N PHE A 347 -5.10 16.74 12.13
CA PHE A 347 -6.30 16.37 11.37
C PHE A 347 -6.13 16.52 9.85
N ALA A 348 -5.37 17.52 9.38
CA ALA A 348 -5.09 17.66 7.94
C ALA A 348 -4.35 16.44 7.39
N VAL A 349 -3.34 15.93 8.14
CA VAL A 349 -2.59 14.73 7.78
C VAL A 349 -3.44 13.47 7.88
N MET A 350 -4.28 13.34 8.92
CA MET A 350 -5.26 12.23 9.02
C MET A 350 -6.19 12.17 7.80
N LEU A 351 -6.73 13.31 7.36
CA LEU A 351 -7.58 13.38 6.18
C LEU A 351 -6.80 13.05 4.90
N ALA A 352 -5.53 13.47 4.82
CA ALA A 352 -4.65 13.13 3.70
C ALA A 352 -4.45 11.61 3.60
N MET A 353 -4.15 10.92 4.70
CA MET A 353 -4.06 9.46 4.76
C MET A 353 -5.37 8.79 4.31
N ALA A 354 -6.51 9.25 4.86
CA ALA A 354 -7.80 8.68 4.56
C ALA A 354 -8.18 8.79 3.07
N PHE A 355 -7.82 9.89 2.41
CA PHE A 355 -8.14 10.13 0.99
C PHE A 355 -7.26 9.30 0.05
N GLY A 356 -5.99 9.13 0.38
CA GLY A 356 -5.06 8.30 -0.39
C GLY A 356 -4.78 8.79 -1.81
N GLY A 357 -4.21 7.91 -2.65
CA GLY A 357 -3.81 8.21 -4.02
C GLY A 357 -4.85 7.92 -5.10
N ALA A 358 -4.39 7.76 -6.35
CA ALA A 358 -5.24 7.42 -7.49
C ALA A 358 -5.63 5.92 -7.52
N VAL A 359 -6.71 5.60 -8.23
CA VAL A 359 -7.06 4.21 -8.58
C VAL A 359 -5.95 3.63 -9.47
N SER A 360 -5.70 2.35 -9.38
CA SER A 360 -4.62 1.69 -10.15
C SER A 360 -3.25 2.39 -10.00
N SER A 361 -2.95 2.92 -8.82
CA SER A 361 -1.64 3.40 -8.38
C SER A 361 -1.06 2.47 -7.30
N THR A 362 0.14 2.77 -6.82
CA THR A 362 0.75 2.03 -5.70
C THR A 362 0.15 2.41 -4.33
N ALA A 363 -0.39 3.62 -4.19
CA ALA A 363 -0.93 4.16 -2.94
C ALA A 363 -2.24 3.49 -2.48
N GLY A 364 -2.51 3.50 -1.18
CA GLY A 364 -3.73 3.01 -0.55
C GLY A 364 -4.85 4.06 -0.37
N GLY A 365 -5.69 3.90 0.65
CA GLY A 365 -6.78 4.81 1.02
C GLY A 365 -8.05 4.70 0.16
N ILE A 366 -9.00 5.62 0.38
CA ILE A 366 -10.32 5.64 -0.27
C ILE A 366 -10.23 5.81 -1.79
N LYS A 367 -9.11 6.31 -2.28
CA LYS A 367 -8.84 6.68 -3.68
C LYS A 367 -9.52 7.97 -4.14
N ALA A 368 -8.72 8.84 -4.77
CA ALA A 368 -9.17 10.18 -5.19
C ALA A 368 -10.35 10.15 -6.16
N LEU A 369 -10.40 9.19 -7.08
CA LEU A 369 -11.55 9.04 -7.98
C LEU A 369 -12.84 8.76 -7.21
N ARG A 370 -12.80 7.87 -6.21
CA ARG A 370 -13.99 7.55 -5.40
C ARG A 370 -14.43 8.75 -4.56
N LEU A 371 -13.50 9.49 -3.98
CA LEU A 371 -13.80 10.74 -3.28
C LEU A 371 -14.50 11.74 -4.22
N GLY A 372 -13.96 11.98 -5.41
CA GLY A 372 -14.55 12.85 -6.41
C GLY A 372 -15.94 12.39 -6.88
N LEU A 373 -16.13 11.08 -7.05
CA LEU A 373 -17.42 10.49 -7.42
C LEU A 373 -18.44 10.59 -6.28
N THR A 374 -18.02 10.37 -5.03
CA THR A 374 -18.90 10.55 -3.84
C THR A 374 -19.40 11.97 -3.74
N LEU A 375 -18.53 12.98 -3.91
CA LEU A 375 -18.94 14.39 -3.93
C LEU A 375 -19.91 14.69 -5.08
N LYS A 376 -19.70 14.11 -6.26
CA LYS A 376 -20.65 14.24 -7.38
C LYS A 376 -21.97 13.52 -7.11
N ALA A 377 -21.96 12.36 -6.44
CA ALA A 377 -23.18 11.64 -6.07
C ALA A 377 -24.02 12.42 -5.06
N ILE A 378 -23.38 13.03 -4.06
CA ILE A 378 -24.03 13.94 -3.12
C ILE A 378 -24.67 15.11 -3.89
N GLY A 379 -23.91 15.77 -4.77
CA GLY A 379 -24.43 16.86 -5.58
C GLY A 379 -25.57 16.44 -6.53
N GLN A 380 -25.55 15.19 -7.03
CA GLN A 380 -26.66 14.62 -7.83
C GLN A 380 -27.89 14.38 -6.98
N ALA A 381 -27.74 13.80 -5.79
CA ALA A 381 -28.82 13.53 -4.86
C ALA A 381 -29.53 14.83 -4.43
N VAL A 382 -28.75 15.86 -4.08
CA VAL A 382 -29.33 17.20 -3.73
C VAL A 382 -30.09 17.79 -4.91
N ARG A 383 -29.52 17.75 -6.12
CA ARG A 383 -30.24 18.23 -7.32
C ARG A 383 -31.52 17.44 -7.57
N SER A 384 -31.46 16.11 -7.48
CA SER A 384 -32.67 15.26 -7.67
C SER A 384 -33.76 15.51 -6.64
N ALA A 385 -33.40 15.96 -5.44
CA ALA A 385 -34.37 16.35 -4.42
C ALA A 385 -35.05 17.70 -4.69
N VAL A 386 -34.37 18.61 -5.37
CA VAL A 386 -34.85 19.98 -5.66
C VAL A 386 -35.62 20.04 -6.98
N PHE A 387 -35.23 19.27 -8.00
CA PHE A 387 -35.87 19.27 -9.31
C PHE A 387 -37.18 18.45 -9.31
N PRO A 388 -38.15 18.78 -10.21
CA PRO A 388 -39.35 18.00 -10.39
C PRO A 388 -39.06 16.53 -10.70
N ARG A 389 -39.89 15.60 -10.23
CA ARG A 389 -39.70 14.14 -10.44
C ARG A 389 -39.64 13.72 -11.90
N SER A 390 -40.14 14.53 -12.84
CA SER A 390 -40.05 14.32 -14.29
C SER A 390 -38.70 14.71 -14.89
N ALA A 391 -37.81 15.39 -14.13
CA ALA A 391 -36.51 15.83 -14.63
C ALA A 391 -35.46 14.73 -14.47
N ALA A 392 -34.82 14.32 -15.57
CA ALA A 392 -33.68 13.41 -15.53
C ALA A 392 -32.40 14.16 -15.14
N VAL A 393 -31.94 13.99 -13.91
CA VAL A 393 -30.70 14.58 -13.42
C VAL A 393 -29.50 13.68 -13.81
N VAL A 394 -28.82 14.04 -14.90
CA VAL A 394 -27.63 13.31 -15.39
C VAL A 394 -26.37 14.03 -14.94
N THR A 395 -25.51 13.33 -14.18
CA THR A 395 -24.19 13.84 -13.78
C THR A 395 -23.11 13.19 -14.63
N ARG A 396 -22.32 14.02 -15.31
CA ARG A 396 -21.19 13.59 -16.15
C ARG A 396 -19.87 13.83 -15.42
N TYR A 397 -18.89 12.96 -15.68
CA TYR A 397 -17.52 13.13 -15.23
C TYR A 397 -16.55 12.67 -16.32
N TYR A 398 -15.29 13.08 -16.20
CA TYR A 398 -14.24 12.70 -17.11
C TYR A 398 -13.17 11.88 -16.35
N HIS A 399 -12.91 10.68 -16.82
CA HIS A 399 -11.87 9.80 -16.31
C HIS A 399 -11.58 8.76 -17.39
N LEU A 400 -10.42 8.87 -18.05
CA LEU A 400 -10.06 8.08 -19.23
C LEU A 400 -11.15 8.15 -20.33
N GLY A 401 -11.80 9.32 -20.45
CA GLY A 401 -12.95 9.57 -21.31
C GLY A 401 -14.17 10.13 -20.57
N LYS A 402 -15.20 10.53 -21.33
CA LYS A 402 -16.46 11.03 -20.79
C LYS A 402 -17.30 9.87 -20.28
N LYS A 403 -17.74 9.93 -19.03
CA LYS A 403 -18.58 8.91 -18.37
C LYS A 403 -19.80 9.56 -17.69
N ILE A 404 -20.81 8.75 -17.42
CA ILE A 404 -22.03 9.15 -16.69
C ILE A 404 -21.98 8.46 -15.32
N LEU A 405 -22.33 9.20 -14.27
CA LEU A 405 -22.49 8.65 -12.93
C LEU A 405 -23.85 7.93 -12.84
N THR A 406 -23.79 6.60 -12.94
CA THR A 406 -24.97 5.74 -12.77
C THR A 406 -25.26 5.48 -11.28
N PRO A 407 -26.48 5.09 -10.91
CA PRO A 407 -26.82 4.73 -9.53
C PRO A 407 -25.97 3.60 -8.96
N GLU A 408 -25.57 2.62 -9.80
CA GLU A 408 -24.73 1.49 -9.41
C GLU A 408 -23.32 1.96 -9.01
N ILE A 409 -22.73 2.87 -9.81
CA ILE A 409 -21.42 3.48 -9.49
C ILE A 409 -21.53 4.30 -8.22
N ALA A 410 -22.57 5.13 -8.08
CA ALA A 410 -22.78 5.94 -6.89
C ALA A 410 -22.91 5.07 -5.63
N SER A 411 -23.69 3.99 -5.70
CA SER A 411 -23.85 3.03 -4.59
C SER A 411 -22.54 2.34 -4.23
N ALA A 412 -21.79 1.85 -5.21
CA ALA A 412 -20.53 1.15 -5.00
C ALA A 412 -19.47 2.05 -4.32
N VAL A 413 -19.31 3.29 -4.80
CA VAL A 413 -18.33 4.22 -4.20
C VAL A 413 -18.74 4.64 -2.79
N THR A 414 -20.04 4.85 -2.53
CA THR A 414 -20.56 5.19 -1.20
C THR A 414 -20.37 4.03 -0.21
N LEU A 415 -20.62 2.79 -0.64
CA LEU A 415 -20.39 1.59 0.17
C LEU A 415 -18.92 1.45 0.53
N THR A 416 -18.02 1.58 -0.43
CA THR A 416 -16.56 1.50 -0.19
C THR A 416 -16.12 2.61 0.80
N PHE A 417 -16.60 3.83 0.61
CA PHE A 417 -16.34 4.94 1.53
C PHE A 417 -16.80 4.61 2.96
N ALA A 418 -18.03 4.10 3.11
CA ALA A 418 -18.59 3.73 4.40
C ALA A 418 -17.77 2.60 5.07
N LEU A 419 -17.31 1.59 4.31
CA LEU A 419 -16.46 0.52 4.83
C LEU A 419 -15.13 1.05 5.37
N TYR A 420 -14.45 1.93 4.64
CA TYR A 420 -13.22 2.57 5.11
C TYR A 420 -13.45 3.32 6.43
N VAL A 421 -14.45 4.19 6.47
CA VAL A 421 -14.77 4.96 7.70
C VAL A 421 -15.10 4.04 8.87
N THR A 422 -15.89 2.98 8.63
CA THR A 422 -16.24 2.00 9.67
C THR A 422 -14.99 1.33 10.24
N VAL A 423 -14.07 0.89 9.37
CA VAL A 423 -12.83 0.20 9.81
C VAL A 423 -11.88 1.17 10.49
N TYR A 424 -11.76 2.43 10.02
CA TYR A 424 -10.99 3.49 10.69
C TYR A 424 -11.48 3.70 12.13
N VAL A 425 -12.77 3.88 12.31
CA VAL A 425 -13.37 4.11 13.63
C VAL A 425 -13.25 2.88 14.51
N ALA A 426 -13.51 1.68 13.99
CA ALA A 426 -13.43 0.44 14.75
C ALA A 426 -12.01 0.20 15.29
N GLY A 427 -10.97 0.34 14.47
CA GLY A 427 -9.58 0.19 14.93
C GLY A 427 -9.16 1.29 15.90
N GLY A 428 -9.59 2.54 15.67
CA GLY A 428 -9.37 3.64 16.61
C GLY A 428 -10.02 3.39 17.99
N LEU A 429 -11.23 2.83 18.02
CA LEU A 429 -11.91 2.46 19.26
C LEU A 429 -11.17 1.31 19.99
N VAL A 430 -10.64 0.32 19.26
CA VAL A 430 -9.84 -0.74 19.87
C VAL A 430 -8.56 -0.14 20.48
N GLY A 431 -7.84 0.75 19.79
CA GLY A 431 -6.67 1.42 20.34
C GLY A 431 -7.01 2.24 21.60
N ALA A 432 -8.12 2.99 21.59
CA ALA A 432 -8.61 3.73 22.74
C ALA A 432 -8.99 2.80 23.91
N ALA A 433 -9.54 1.61 23.64
CA ALA A 433 -9.86 0.60 24.65
C ALA A 433 -8.60 0.03 25.35
N TYR A 434 -7.45 0.02 24.67
CA TYR A 434 -6.15 -0.29 25.28
C TYR A 434 -5.54 0.88 26.08
N GLY A 435 -6.22 2.04 26.15
CA GLY A 435 -5.79 3.19 26.93
C GLY A 435 -4.98 4.22 26.17
N TYR A 436 -4.78 4.06 24.88
CA TYR A 436 -4.10 5.08 24.05
C TYR A 436 -4.98 6.33 23.86
N TYR A 437 -4.35 7.48 23.67
CA TYR A 437 -5.04 8.74 23.37
C TYR A 437 -5.90 8.58 22.10
N ALA A 438 -7.21 8.79 22.21
CA ALA A 438 -8.16 8.45 21.15
C ALA A 438 -7.86 9.06 19.76
N PRO A 439 -7.45 10.33 19.62
CA PRO A 439 -7.01 10.88 18.34
C PRO A 439 -5.79 10.18 17.76
N ALA A 440 -4.80 9.80 18.58
CA ALA A 440 -3.62 9.05 18.14
C ALA A 440 -3.99 7.63 17.72
N ALA A 441 -4.86 6.96 18.46
CA ALA A 441 -5.38 5.64 18.10
C ALA A 441 -6.16 5.66 16.77
N LEU A 442 -6.94 6.71 16.52
CA LEU A 442 -7.63 6.91 15.24
C LEU A 442 -6.63 7.18 14.10
N PHE A 443 -5.60 7.98 14.34
CA PHE A 443 -4.53 8.25 13.39
C PHE A 443 -3.83 6.96 12.95
N GLU A 444 -3.41 6.10 13.88
CA GLU A 444 -2.80 4.81 13.60
C GLU A 444 -3.73 3.86 12.84
N SER A 445 -5.00 3.81 13.25
CA SER A 445 -6.02 3.01 12.57
C SER A 445 -6.23 3.43 11.12
N ILE A 446 -6.26 4.75 10.85
CA ILE A 446 -6.33 5.30 9.49
C ILE A 446 -5.06 4.94 8.73
N SER A 447 -3.88 5.14 9.34
CA SER A 447 -2.59 4.82 8.74
C SER A 447 -2.50 3.34 8.33
N ALA A 448 -2.88 2.43 9.21
CA ALA A 448 -2.89 0.99 8.94
C ALA A 448 -3.89 0.61 7.84
N THR A 449 -5.14 1.12 7.91
CA THR A 449 -6.20 0.75 6.95
C THR A 449 -5.99 1.40 5.58
N ALA A 450 -5.50 2.63 5.55
CA ALA A 450 -5.20 3.34 4.31
C ALA A 450 -3.87 2.92 3.69
N ASN A 451 -3.09 2.06 4.34
CA ASN A 451 -1.74 1.67 3.92
C ASN A 451 -0.86 2.91 3.68
N SER A 452 -0.84 3.83 4.65
CA SER A 452 -0.20 5.13 4.50
C SER A 452 1.14 5.27 5.23
N GLY A 453 1.27 4.71 6.46
CA GLY A 453 2.53 4.55 7.18
C GLY A 453 2.91 5.56 8.26
N PRO A 454 2.42 6.82 8.32
CA PRO A 454 2.74 7.70 9.43
C PRO A 454 2.28 7.10 10.77
N SER A 455 3.12 7.27 11.80
CA SER A 455 2.83 6.75 13.14
C SER A 455 2.97 7.85 14.18
N THR A 456 2.15 7.77 15.22
CA THR A 456 2.22 8.59 16.44
C THR A 456 3.02 7.93 17.56
N GLY A 457 3.64 6.77 17.28
CA GLY A 457 4.39 5.97 18.24
C GLY A 457 3.57 4.86 18.93
N ILE A 458 2.28 4.71 18.63
CA ILE A 458 1.48 3.56 19.13
C ILE A 458 1.98 2.26 18.49
N THR A 459 2.33 2.29 17.20
CA THR A 459 2.97 1.16 16.53
C THR A 459 4.43 1.09 16.97
N ALA A 460 4.68 0.28 17.98
CA ALA A 460 5.99 0.05 18.59
C ALA A 460 6.13 -1.44 19.00
N PRO A 461 7.35 -1.94 19.22
CA PRO A 461 7.59 -3.35 19.57
C PRO A 461 6.80 -3.84 20.78
N ASP A 462 6.53 -2.99 21.76
CA ASP A 462 5.77 -3.25 23.00
C ASP A 462 4.25 -3.13 22.84
N MET A 463 3.76 -2.79 21.65
CA MET A 463 2.32 -2.66 21.36
C MET A 463 1.56 -3.96 21.73
N PRO A 464 0.35 -3.89 22.34
CA PRO A 464 -0.43 -5.05 22.73
C PRO A 464 -0.74 -6.01 21.57
N LEU A 465 -0.65 -7.33 21.84
CA LEU A 465 -0.88 -8.38 20.84
C LEU A 465 -2.21 -8.21 20.08
N GLY A 466 -3.30 -7.91 20.79
CA GLY A 466 -4.61 -7.73 20.14
C GLY A 466 -4.62 -6.55 19.16
N LEU A 467 -3.89 -5.48 19.48
CA LEU A 467 -3.79 -4.31 18.62
C LEU A 467 -2.90 -4.61 17.38
N LYS A 468 -1.81 -5.40 17.55
CA LYS A 468 -1.00 -5.90 16.42
C LYS A 468 -1.87 -6.65 15.41
N LEU A 469 -2.71 -7.57 15.89
CA LEU A 469 -3.62 -8.35 15.04
C LEU A 469 -4.68 -7.48 14.34
N VAL A 470 -5.23 -6.49 15.03
CA VAL A 470 -6.19 -5.54 14.44
C VAL A 470 -5.54 -4.74 13.31
N TYR A 471 -4.34 -4.19 13.54
CA TYR A 471 -3.64 -3.43 12.50
C TYR A 471 -3.20 -4.30 11.33
N MET A 472 -2.76 -5.55 11.58
CA MET A 472 -2.49 -6.51 10.51
C MET A 472 -3.73 -6.79 9.66
N PHE A 473 -4.88 -7.01 10.29
CA PHE A 473 -6.14 -7.16 9.57
C PHE A 473 -6.50 -5.92 8.76
N GLN A 474 -6.33 -4.73 9.33
CA GLN A 474 -6.59 -3.45 8.65
C GLN A 474 -5.68 -3.23 7.44
N MET A 475 -4.37 -3.50 7.56
CA MET A 475 -3.41 -3.40 6.46
C MET A 475 -3.80 -4.34 5.32
N TRP A 476 -4.13 -5.58 5.62
CA TRP A 476 -4.55 -6.58 4.64
C TRP A 476 -5.88 -6.24 3.97
N ALA A 477 -6.91 -5.90 4.76
CA ALA A 477 -8.24 -5.60 4.26
C ALA A 477 -8.26 -4.28 3.46
N GLY A 478 -7.55 -3.25 3.93
CA GLY A 478 -7.42 -1.96 3.26
C GLY A 478 -6.73 -2.07 1.90
N ARG A 479 -5.64 -2.86 1.81
CA ARG A 479 -4.91 -3.09 0.56
C ARG A 479 -5.78 -3.72 -0.52
N LEU A 480 -6.68 -4.63 -0.13
CA LEU A 480 -7.60 -5.35 -1.01
C LEU A 480 -8.98 -4.68 -1.14
N GLU A 481 -9.09 -3.45 -0.67
CA GLU A 481 -10.33 -2.65 -0.72
C GLU A 481 -11.55 -3.43 -0.17
N PHE A 482 -11.33 -4.28 0.82
CA PHE A 482 -12.28 -5.13 1.55
C PHE A 482 -12.95 -6.25 0.75
N ILE A 483 -13.21 -6.08 -0.55
CA ILE A 483 -14.08 -7.01 -1.33
C ILE A 483 -13.52 -8.44 -1.33
N ALA A 484 -12.22 -8.61 -1.61
CA ALA A 484 -11.60 -9.95 -1.65
C ALA A 484 -11.60 -10.61 -0.25
N VAL A 485 -11.35 -9.82 0.79
CA VAL A 485 -11.34 -10.29 2.20
C VAL A 485 -12.74 -10.70 2.65
N LEU A 486 -13.75 -9.85 2.39
CA LEU A 486 -15.13 -10.16 2.72
C LEU A 486 -15.64 -11.38 1.95
N ALA A 487 -15.28 -11.52 0.67
CA ALA A 487 -15.66 -12.67 -0.14
C ALA A 487 -15.14 -13.99 0.43
N ILE A 488 -13.86 -14.08 0.81
CA ILE A 488 -13.29 -15.31 1.36
C ILE A 488 -13.87 -15.62 2.75
N VAL A 489 -14.06 -14.63 3.61
CA VAL A 489 -14.68 -14.80 4.93
C VAL A 489 -16.09 -15.37 4.79
N MET A 490 -16.90 -14.81 3.89
CA MET A 490 -18.27 -15.29 3.65
C MET A 490 -18.30 -16.69 3.02
N GLN A 491 -17.37 -17.04 2.14
CA GLN A 491 -17.25 -18.38 1.58
C GLN A 491 -16.89 -19.43 2.63
N ILE A 492 -15.94 -19.11 3.51
CA ILE A 492 -15.56 -19.98 4.63
C ILE A 492 -16.74 -20.16 5.59
N ALA A 493 -17.42 -19.07 5.98
CA ALA A 493 -18.60 -19.13 6.85
C ALA A 493 -19.74 -19.97 6.23
N ALA A 494 -20.04 -19.79 4.96
CA ALA A 494 -21.06 -20.56 4.24
C ALA A 494 -20.70 -22.05 4.15
N SER A 495 -19.43 -22.38 3.97
CA SER A 495 -18.95 -23.77 3.92
C SER A 495 -19.02 -24.43 5.30
N ALA A 496 -18.59 -23.73 6.36
CA ALA A 496 -18.68 -24.20 7.73
C ALA A 496 -20.15 -24.43 8.18
N ALA A 497 -21.04 -23.49 7.88
CA ALA A 497 -22.47 -23.62 8.18
C ALA A 497 -23.12 -24.81 7.46
N ALA A 498 -22.64 -25.15 6.29
CA ALA A 498 -23.14 -26.32 5.54
C ALA A 498 -22.69 -27.67 6.15
N VAL A 499 -21.48 -27.72 6.73
CA VAL A 499 -20.98 -28.90 7.46
C VAL A 499 -21.78 -29.11 8.76
N LEU A 500 -22.03 -28.02 9.50
CA LEU A 500 -22.81 -28.06 10.74
C LEU A 500 -24.27 -28.47 10.55
N LYS A 501 -24.87 -28.16 9.40
CA LYS A 501 -26.25 -28.57 9.06
C LYS A 501 -26.38 -30.02 8.59
N LYS A 502 -25.25 -30.70 8.27
CA LYS A 502 -25.22 -32.12 7.88
C LYS A 502 -24.97 -33.07 9.06
N LYS A 503 -24.59 -32.53 10.21
CA LYS A 503 -24.54 -33.23 11.50
C LYS A 503 -25.86 -33.01 12.26
#